data_c30d9ad4329fa335c8e786837ba063d6
#
_entry.id   c30d9ad4329fa335c8e786837ba063d6
#
_cell.length_a   1.000
_cell.length_b   1.000
_cell.length_c   1.000
_cell.angle_alpha   90.00
_cell.angle_beta   90.00
_cell.angle_gamma   90.00
#
_symmetry.space_group_name_H-M   'P 1'
#
loop_
_entity.id
_entity.type
_entity.pdbx_description
1 polymer ?
#
loop_
_entity_poly.entity_id
_entity_poly.type
_entity_poly.pdbx_seq_one_letter_code
_entity_poly.pdbx_strand_id
1 'polypeptide(L)'
;MSNRSYAEINLHITWHTKDNFPFISERLEPDLYAFVKNRIIRDPQTYFHAIGGIADHVHLAASFFPPFEIDSWIGQMKGASSFEFGKSLQWQSGYGVVSFGTRDLKWVVSYIHDQKDRHRTRKLSERLERFRGD
;
A
#
# COMPACT_ATOMS: atom_id res chain seq x y z
N MET A 1 -21.73 -8.56 12.03
CA MET A 1 -21.02 -9.29 11.01
C MET A 1 -21.16 -10.78 11.19
N SER A 2 -21.28 -11.51 10.11
CA SER A 2 -21.47 -12.96 10.19
C SER A 2 -20.13 -13.67 10.38
N ASN A 3 -20.05 -14.52 11.44
CA ASN A 3 -18.88 -15.37 11.65
C ASN A 3 -18.87 -16.61 10.76
N ARG A 4 -19.91 -16.76 9.92
CA ARG A 4 -20.05 -17.91 9.04
C ARG A 4 -19.45 -17.68 7.66
N SER A 5 -19.19 -16.43 7.34
CA SER A 5 -18.63 -16.12 6.03
C SER A 5 -17.13 -16.37 6.02
N TYR A 6 -16.67 -16.95 4.93
CA TYR A 6 -15.27 -17.11 4.65
C TYR A 6 -14.90 -16.18 3.49
N ALA A 7 -13.81 -15.47 3.63
CA ALA A 7 -13.31 -14.60 2.57
C ALA A 7 -11.80 -14.71 2.48
N GLU A 8 -11.31 -14.78 1.25
CA GLU A 8 -9.88 -14.81 0.96
C GLU A 8 -9.61 -13.76 -0.09
N ILE A 9 -9.48 -12.51 0.35
CA ILE A 9 -9.34 -11.37 -0.53
C ILE A 9 -8.02 -10.70 -0.22
N ASN A 10 -7.00 -11.00 -1.01
CA ASN A 10 -5.68 -10.41 -0.86
C ASN A 10 -5.49 -9.36 -1.94
N LEU A 11 -5.14 -8.16 -1.54
CA LEU A 11 -4.94 -7.05 -2.45
C LEU A 11 -3.53 -6.49 -2.32
N HIS A 12 -2.95 -6.20 -3.47
CA HIS A 12 -1.74 -5.40 -3.59
C HIS A 12 -2.17 -4.01 -4.04
N ILE A 13 -1.78 -3.00 -3.29
CA ILE A 13 -2.17 -1.62 -3.55
C ILE A 13 -0.92 -0.77 -3.71
N THR A 14 -0.87 0.06 -4.73
CA THR A 14 0.22 1.03 -4.89
C THR A 14 -0.36 2.41 -5.15
N TRP A 15 0.26 3.44 -4.55
CA TRP A 15 -0.08 4.82 -4.85
C TRP A 15 1.17 5.68 -4.79
N HIS A 16 1.13 6.79 -5.51
CA HIS A 16 2.30 7.62 -5.75
C HIS A 16 2.19 8.99 -5.10
N THR A 17 3.33 9.58 -4.83
CA THR A 17 3.41 10.96 -4.38
C THR A 17 3.02 11.91 -5.50
N LYS A 18 2.65 13.14 -5.12
CA LYS A 18 2.28 14.18 -6.07
C LYS A 18 3.43 14.45 -7.04
N ASP A 19 3.13 14.39 -8.34
CA ASP A 19 4.09 14.60 -9.41
C ASP A 19 5.31 13.67 -9.34
N ASN A 20 5.17 12.54 -8.65
CA ASN A 20 6.28 11.60 -8.38
C ASN A 20 7.47 12.28 -7.70
N PHE A 21 7.22 13.37 -6.98
CA PHE A 21 8.26 14.04 -6.22
C PHE A 21 8.71 13.12 -5.07
N PRO A 22 10.01 13.01 -4.78
CA PRO A 22 10.50 12.06 -3.77
C PRO A 22 10.27 12.54 -2.34
N PHE A 23 9.00 12.64 -1.93
CA PHE A 23 8.64 13.07 -0.58
C PHE A 23 9.05 12.06 0.49
N ILE A 24 9.09 10.76 0.14
CA ILE A 24 9.37 9.72 1.12
C ILE A 24 10.88 9.59 1.28
N SER A 25 11.44 10.47 2.11
CA SER A 25 12.87 10.45 2.43
C SER A 25 13.20 9.26 3.32
N GLU A 26 14.49 8.95 3.45
CA GLU A 26 14.95 7.92 4.39
C GLU A 26 14.48 8.20 5.82
N ARG A 27 14.37 9.48 6.17
CA ARG A 27 13.91 9.90 7.49
C ARG A 27 12.41 9.68 7.67
N LEU A 28 11.62 10.00 6.65
CA LEU A 28 10.15 9.87 6.71
C LEU A 28 9.69 8.42 6.59
N GLU A 29 10.40 7.63 5.83
CA GLU A 29 9.97 6.28 5.45
C GLU A 29 9.56 5.41 6.63
N PRO A 30 10.39 5.22 7.67
CA PRO A 30 9.98 4.34 8.77
C PRO A 30 8.75 4.84 9.51
N ASP A 31 8.61 6.15 9.65
CA ASP A 31 7.45 6.75 10.33
C ASP A 31 6.19 6.57 9.51
N LEU A 32 6.28 6.75 8.20
CA LEU A 32 5.16 6.54 7.30
C LEU A 32 4.70 5.08 7.33
N TYR A 33 5.64 4.16 7.23
CA TYR A 33 5.30 2.72 7.23
C TYR A 33 4.68 2.30 8.55
N ALA A 34 5.19 2.79 9.67
CA ALA A 34 4.62 2.53 10.99
C ALA A 34 3.20 3.09 11.09
N PHE A 35 2.98 4.30 10.56
CA PHE A 35 1.67 4.94 10.57
C PHE A 35 0.64 4.08 9.82
N VAL A 36 0.97 3.67 8.60
CA VAL A 36 0.09 2.85 7.77
C VAL A 36 -0.20 1.51 8.44
N LYS A 37 0.84 0.83 8.89
CA LYS A 37 0.70 -0.46 9.56
C LYS A 37 -0.18 -0.38 10.80
N ASN A 38 0.06 0.62 11.65
CA ASN A 38 -0.69 0.77 12.89
C ASN A 38 -2.16 1.06 12.61
N ARG A 39 -2.43 1.84 11.57
CA ARG A 39 -3.79 2.13 11.17
C ARG A 39 -4.53 0.86 10.71
N ILE A 40 -3.85 0.01 9.95
CA ILE A 40 -4.41 -1.26 9.48
C ILE A 40 -4.65 -2.22 10.64
N ILE A 41 -3.72 -2.31 11.57
CA ILE A 41 -3.85 -3.22 12.72
C ILE A 41 -5.09 -2.89 13.55
N ARG A 42 -5.51 -1.63 13.59
CA ARG A 42 -6.70 -1.20 14.34
C ARG A 42 -8.01 -1.48 13.59
N ASP A 43 -7.92 -1.81 12.31
CA ASP A 43 -9.10 -2.04 11.48
C ASP A 43 -9.45 -3.54 11.51
N PRO A 44 -10.61 -3.92 12.11
CA PRO A 44 -10.97 -5.33 12.23
C PRO A 44 -11.27 -6.02 10.90
N GLN A 45 -11.40 -5.25 9.82
CA GLN A 45 -11.71 -5.80 8.49
C GLN A 45 -10.50 -5.90 7.59
N THR A 46 -9.32 -5.60 8.11
CA THR A 46 -8.10 -5.60 7.32
C THR A 46 -6.98 -6.30 8.05
N TYR A 47 -6.22 -7.11 7.34
CA TYR A 47 -5.04 -7.79 7.89
C TYR A 47 -3.81 -7.33 7.13
N PHE A 48 -2.83 -6.80 7.86
CA PHE A 48 -1.59 -6.28 7.30
C PHE A 48 -0.62 -7.41 6.94
N HIS A 49 -0.04 -7.35 5.74
CA HIS A 49 1.00 -8.29 5.34
C HIS A 49 2.35 -7.61 5.14
N ALA A 50 2.41 -6.53 4.37
CA ALA A 50 3.69 -5.88 4.09
C ALA A 50 3.48 -4.48 3.53
N ILE A 51 4.45 -3.59 3.79
CA ILE A 51 4.54 -2.29 3.15
C ILE A 51 5.99 -2.02 2.78
N GLY A 52 6.21 -1.41 1.63
CA GLY A 52 7.52 -1.03 1.13
C GLY A 52 7.36 -0.06 -0.01
N GLY A 53 8.47 0.36 -0.57
CA GLY A 53 8.44 1.27 -1.69
C GLY A 53 9.76 1.99 -1.88
N ILE A 54 9.71 3.04 -2.65
CA ILE A 54 10.83 3.95 -2.84
C ILE A 54 10.36 5.38 -2.56
N ALA A 55 11.17 6.36 -2.90
CA ALA A 55 10.92 7.75 -2.49
C ALA A 55 9.63 8.36 -3.03
N ASP A 56 9.08 7.84 -4.13
CA ASP A 56 7.92 8.43 -4.79
C ASP A 56 6.66 7.56 -4.82
N HIS A 57 6.70 6.36 -4.22
CA HIS A 57 5.49 5.54 -4.13
C HIS A 57 5.63 4.44 -3.08
N VAL A 58 4.49 3.88 -2.72
CA VAL A 58 4.42 2.77 -1.76
C VAL A 58 3.70 1.59 -2.37
N HIS A 59 4.04 0.42 -1.89
CA HIS A 59 3.36 -0.84 -2.16
C HIS A 59 2.87 -1.42 -0.85
N LEU A 60 1.62 -1.86 -0.82
CA LEU A 60 0.99 -2.42 0.37
C LEU A 60 0.33 -3.74 0.00
N ALA A 61 0.55 -4.76 0.82
CA ALA A 61 -0.21 -5.99 0.73
C ALA A 61 -1.04 -6.15 1.99
N ALA A 62 -2.33 -6.38 1.81
CA ALA A 62 -3.26 -6.58 2.92
C ALA A 62 -4.38 -7.49 2.48
N SER A 63 -4.96 -8.20 3.44
CA SER A 63 -6.17 -8.99 3.20
C SER A 63 -7.37 -8.23 3.74
N PHE A 64 -8.46 -8.29 3.00
CA PHE A 64 -9.67 -7.53 3.32
C PHE A 64 -10.83 -8.46 3.58
N PHE A 65 -11.62 -8.16 4.60
CA PHE A 65 -12.79 -8.91 4.96
C PHE A 65 -14.05 -8.07 4.72
N PRO A 66 -15.01 -8.60 3.93
CA PRO A 66 -16.20 -7.80 3.61
C PRO A 66 -17.07 -7.54 4.85
N PRO A 67 -17.85 -6.46 4.87
CA PRO A 67 -17.92 -5.47 3.77
C PRO A 67 -16.77 -4.46 3.82
N PHE A 68 -16.31 -4.04 2.65
CA PHE A 68 -15.33 -2.95 2.55
C PHE A 68 -15.53 -2.24 1.21
N GLU A 69 -15.09 -0.98 1.14
CA GLU A 69 -15.15 -0.19 -0.08
C GLU A 69 -13.74 0.34 -0.33
N ILE A 70 -13.09 -0.22 -1.36
CA ILE A 70 -11.64 -0.04 -1.55
C ILE A 70 -11.25 1.40 -1.87
N ASP A 71 -12.03 2.08 -2.71
CA ASP A 71 -11.71 3.46 -3.09
C ASP A 71 -11.72 4.38 -1.87
N SER A 72 -12.76 4.26 -1.05
CA SER A 72 -12.89 5.04 0.18
C SER A 72 -11.78 4.68 1.18
N TRP A 73 -11.45 3.39 1.29
CA TRP A 73 -10.41 2.93 2.20
C TRP A 73 -9.05 3.55 1.84
N ILE A 74 -8.70 3.53 0.55
CA ILE A 74 -7.45 4.11 0.08
C ILE A 74 -7.46 5.63 0.29
N GLY A 75 -8.57 6.28 -0.03
CA GLY A 75 -8.71 7.72 0.16
C GLY A 75 -8.53 8.13 1.61
N GLN A 76 -9.09 7.37 2.54
CA GLN A 76 -8.92 7.64 3.97
C GLN A 76 -7.49 7.43 4.42
N MET A 77 -6.80 6.41 3.91
CA MET A 77 -5.41 6.16 4.24
C MET A 77 -4.52 7.30 3.74
N LYS A 78 -4.75 7.75 2.51
CA LYS A 78 -4.00 8.87 1.92
C LYS A 78 -4.27 10.16 2.71
N GLY A 79 -5.53 10.44 3.00
CA GLY A 79 -5.91 11.64 3.76
C GLY A 79 -5.33 11.65 5.16
N ALA A 80 -5.41 10.53 5.85
CA ALA A 80 -4.89 10.43 7.22
C ALA A 80 -3.38 10.59 7.27
N SER A 81 -2.65 9.95 6.34
CA SER A 81 -1.19 10.06 6.31
C SER A 81 -0.74 11.45 5.90
N SER A 82 -1.43 12.07 4.96
CA SER A 82 -1.16 13.44 4.54
C SER A 82 -1.39 14.43 5.69
N PHE A 83 -2.44 14.21 6.47
CA PHE A 83 -2.73 15.04 7.64
C PHE A 83 -1.64 14.88 8.70
N GLU A 84 -1.22 13.64 8.95
CA GLU A 84 -0.21 13.34 9.97
C GLU A 84 1.14 13.98 9.64
N PHE A 85 1.58 13.90 8.39
CA PHE A 85 2.92 14.35 7.99
C PHE A 85 2.95 15.74 7.36
N GLY A 86 1.78 16.33 7.15
CA GLY A 86 1.67 17.72 6.67
C GLY A 86 2.31 17.91 5.31
N LYS A 87 2.99 19.02 5.15
CA LYS A 87 3.62 19.39 3.87
C LYS A 87 4.77 18.47 3.47
N SER A 88 5.24 17.64 4.40
CA SER A 88 6.31 16.67 4.11
C SER A 88 5.84 15.53 3.23
N LEU A 89 4.54 15.37 3.04
CA LEU A 89 4.00 14.25 2.29
C LEU A 89 2.74 14.66 1.55
N GLN A 90 2.80 14.58 0.22
CA GLN A 90 1.64 14.87 -0.62
C GLN A 90 1.47 13.75 -1.62
N TRP A 91 0.23 13.28 -1.77
CA TRP A 91 -0.11 12.19 -2.69
C TRP A 91 -0.80 12.74 -3.93
N GLN A 92 -0.58 12.10 -5.08
CA GLN A 92 -1.41 12.38 -6.23
C GLN A 92 -2.69 11.56 -6.14
N SER A 93 -3.69 11.92 -6.92
CA SER A 93 -4.91 11.12 -7.00
C SER A 93 -4.59 9.80 -7.71
N GLY A 94 -5.48 8.82 -7.52
CA GLY A 94 -5.32 7.53 -8.18
C GLY A 94 -4.48 6.52 -7.43
N TYR A 95 -4.49 5.31 -7.94
CA TYR A 95 -3.80 4.17 -7.32
C TYR A 95 -3.84 2.98 -8.28
N GLY A 96 -3.13 1.92 -7.92
CA GLY A 96 -3.25 0.63 -8.56
C GLY A 96 -3.68 -0.40 -7.52
N VAL A 97 -4.64 -1.26 -7.86
CA VAL A 97 -5.07 -2.37 -7.02
C VAL A 97 -5.14 -3.62 -7.86
N VAL A 98 -4.48 -4.67 -7.42
CA VAL A 98 -4.58 -5.98 -8.05
C VAL A 98 -4.77 -7.03 -6.96
N SER A 99 -5.59 -8.03 -7.25
CA SER A 99 -5.78 -9.15 -6.35
C SER A 99 -4.73 -10.23 -6.61
N PHE A 100 -4.45 -11.03 -5.58
CA PHE A 100 -3.59 -12.19 -5.75
C PHE A 100 -4.07 -13.31 -4.84
N GLY A 101 -3.79 -14.55 -5.25
CA GLY A 101 -4.14 -15.70 -4.45
C GLY A 101 -3.19 -15.86 -3.28
N THR A 102 -3.66 -16.47 -2.21
CA THR A 102 -2.86 -16.68 -1.00
C THR A 102 -1.58 -17.47 -1.29
N ARG A 103 -1.59 -18.34 -2.30
CA ARG A 103 -0.39 -19.09 -2.72
C ARG A 103 0.76 -18.17 -3.16
N ASP A 104 0.43 -16.95 -3.60
CA ASP A 104 1.43 -15.98 -4.06
C ASP A 104 1.84 -14.99 -2.98
N LEU A 105 1.25 -15.09 -1.80
CA LEU A 105 1.48 -14.12 -0.72
C LEU A 105 2.96 -13.95 -0.38
N LYS A 106 3.66 -15.07 -0.25
CA LYS A 106 5.07 -15.03 0.13
C LYS A 106 5.91 -14.28 -0.91
N TRP A 107 5.64 -14.50 -2.19
CA TRP A 107 6.32 -13.80 -3.26
C TRP A 107 5.99 -12.32 -3.26
N VAL A 108 4.70 -11.96 -3.07
CA VAL A 108 4.27 -10.56 -3.07
C VAL A 108 4.92 -9.82 -1.90
N VAL A 109 4.94 -10.41 -0.71
CA VAL A 109 5.59 -9.80 0.46
C VAL A 109 7.07 -9.56 0.19
N SER A 110 7.75 -10.56 -0.37
CA SER A 110 9.17 -10.45 -0.72
C SER A 110 9.40 -9.34 -1.73
N TYR A 111 8.54 -9.26 -2.76
CA TYR A 111 8.61 -8.21 -3.77
C TYR A 111 8.49 -6.82 -3.13
N ILE A 112 7.56 -6.66 -2.20
CA ILE A 112 7.33 -5.37 -1.52
C ILE A 112 8.53 -4.97 -0.67
N HIS A 113 9.09 -5.90 0.08
CA HIS A 113 10.25 -5.60 0.93
C HIS A 113 11.51 -5.31 0.13
N ASP A 114 11.58 -5.78 -1.11
CA ASP A 114 12.75 -5.68 -1.97
C ASP A 114 12.67 -4.51 -2.97
N GLN A 115 11.77 -3.56 -2.73
CA GLN A 115 11.47 -2.50 -3.69
C GLN A 115 12.68 -1.67 -4.11
N LYS A 116 13.52 -1.29 -3.16
CA LYS A 116 14.68 -0.45 -3.47
C LYS A 116 15.64 -1.16 -4.43
N ASP A 117 15.88 -2.43 -4.17
CA ASP A 117 16.75 -3.24 -5.01
C ASP A 117 16.11 -3.52 -6.37
N ARG A 118 14.80 -3.79 -6.38
CA ARG A 118 14.04 -4.03 -7.60
C ARG A 118 14.08 -2.83 -8.53
N HIS A 119 13.88 -1.62 -8.00
CA HIS A 119 13.95 -0.40 -8.81
C HIS A 119 15.36 -0.09 -9.26
N ARG A 120 16.35 -0.32 -8.40
CA ARG A 120 17.75 -0.11 -8.76
C ARG A 120 18.18 -1.04 -9.89
N THR A 121 17.75 -2.28 -9.88
CA THR A 121 18.13 -3.28 -10.88
C THR A 121 17.12 -3.39 -12.02
N ARG A 122 16.03 -2.65 -11.98
CA ARG A 122 14.92 -2.65 -12.96
C ARG A 122 14.26 -4.01 -13.12
N LYS A 123 14.25 -4.82 -12.06
CA LYS A 123 13.57 -6.11 -12.04
C LYS A 123 12.16 -5.93 -11.46
N LEU A 124 11.30 -5.30 -12.23
CA LEU A 124 9.98 -4.87 -11.77
C LEU A 124 8.87 -5.79 -12.31
N SER A 125 7.84 -5.97 -11.49
CA SER A 125 6.60 -6.61 -11.90
C SER A 125 5.71 -5.57 -12.54
N GLU A 126 5.44 -5.69 -13.83
CA GLU A 126 4.54 -4.77 -14.52
C GLU A 126 3.20 -4.69 -13.82
N ARG A 127 2.67 -5.85 -13.42
CA ARG A 127 1.36 -5.95 -12.77
C ARG A 127 1.32 -5.20 -11.43
N LEU A 128 2.34 -5.35 -10.59
CA LEU A 128 2.38 -4.73 -9.26
C LEU A 128 2.79 -3.26 -9.29
N GLU A 129 3.42 -2.82 -10.38
CA GLU A 129 3.80 -1.41 -10.52
C GLU A 129 2.74 -0.56 -11.20
N ARG A 130 1.72 -1.19 -11.79
CA ARG A 130 0.70 -0.47 -12.54
C ARG A 130 -0.20 0.34 -11.63
N PHE A 131 -0.40 1.60 -11.99
CA PHE A 131 -1.34 2.47 -11.30
C PHE A 131 -1.88 3.46 -12.33
N ARG A 132 -2.93 4.17 -11.93
CA ARG A 132 -3.44 5.29 -12.72
C ARG A 132 -3.56 6.50 -11.79
N GLY A 133 -2.94 7.59 -12.19
CA GLY A 133 -2.94 8.81 -11.40
C GLY A 133 -3.23 10.03 -12.27
N ASP A 134 -2.87 11.16 -11.76
CA ASP A 134 -3.06 12.45 -12.45
C ASP A 134 -2.22 12.56 -13.71
#